data_5177cbe24cc2401e9928e8461da66981
#
_entry.id   5177cbe24cc2401e9928e8461da66981
#
_cell.length_a   1.000
_cell.length_b   1.000
_cell.length_c   1.000
_cell.angle_alpha   90.00
_cell.angle_beta   90.00
_cell.angle_gamma   90.00
#
_symmetry.space_group_name_H-M   'P 1'
#
loop_
_entity.id
_entity.type
_entity.pdbx_description
1 polymer ?
#
loop_
_entity_poly.entity_id
_entity_poly.type
_entity_poly.pdbx_seq_one_letter_code
_entity_poly.pdbx_strand_id
1 'polypeptide(L)'
;MCDQAHVITLRQPSPEYVILDLCGFINSNFARSFETITSGLHNLVASCVVINFSAVKGMDGSGLKQLMVFCTMMRKMNRKLAAFGLNAELRQVFTLMHLDNLLQTCENEYQALGLEE
;
A
#
# COMPACT_ATOMS: atom_id res chain seq x y z
N MET A 1 -8.97 6.37 13.94
CA MET A 1 -9.92 5.28 13.77
C MET A 1 -10.74 5.49 12.50
N CYS A 2 -11.07 4.41 11.82
CA CYS A 2 -11.71 4.49 10.51
C CYS A 2 -13.21 4.35 10.61
N ASP A 3 -13.94 5.43 10.47
CA ASP A 3 -15.40 5.41 10.53
C ASP A 3 -16.04 5.37 9.15
N GLN A 4 -15.24 5.46 8.10
CA GLN A 4 -15.73 5.51 6.74
C GLN A 4 -15.48 4.19 6.04
N ALA A 5 -16.14 4.00 4.90
CA ALA A 5 -15.97 2.76 4.15
C ALA A 5 -14.52 2.55 3.73
N HIS A 6 -13.83 3.64 3.41
CA HIS A 6 -12.43 3.58 3.05
C HIS A 6 -11.78 4.95 3.23
N VAL A 7 -10.53 4.94 3.65
CA VAL A 7 -9.73 6.16 3.83
C VAL A 7 -8.29 5.82 3.50
N ILE A 8 -7.62 6.72 2.79
CA ILE A 8 -6.18 6.62 2.56
C ILE A 8 -5.56 7.88 3.16
N THR A 9 -4.62 7.69 4.06
CA THR A 9 -3.88 8.78 4.69
C THR A 9 -2.42 8.66 4.30
N LEU A 10 -1.83 9.74 3.85
CA LEU A 10 -0.42 9.76 3.47
C LEU A 10 0.41 10.35 4.59
N ARG A 11 1.45 9.62 4.99
CA ARG A 11 2.43 10.10 5.96
C ARG A 11 3.80 10.10 5.32
N GLN A 12 4.62 11.06 5.64
CA GLN A 12 5.98 11.12 5.13
C GLN A 12 6.94 11.40 6.28
N PRO A 13 7.36 10.33 7.01
CA PRO A 13 8.22 10.49 8.17
C PRO A 13 9.62 10.98 7.79
N SER A 14 10.03 10.79 6.55
CA SER A 14 11.29 11.32 6.06
C SER A 14 11.16 11.55 4.56
N PRO A 15 12.07 12.33 3.95
CA PRO A 15 11.98 12.59 2.51
C PRO A 15 12.09 11.34 1.65
N GLU A 16 12.67 10.26 2.20
CA GLU A 16 12.89 9.03 1.44
C GLU A 16 11.73 8.04 1.49
N TYR A 17 10.81 8.23 2.43
CA TYR A 17 9.73 7.27 2.67
C TYR A 17 8.38 7.93 2.64
N VAL A 18 7.43 7.28 1.99
CA VAL A 18 6.02 7.66 2.06
C VAL A 18 5.27 6.47 2.60
N ILE A 19 4.39 6.68 3.56
CA ILE A 19 3.56 5.63 4.13
C ILE A 19 2.11 5.92 3.80
N LEU A 20 1.44 4.93 3.21
CA LEU A 20 0.02 5.02 2.92
C LEU A 20 -0.73 4.16 3.93
N ASP A 21 -1.48 4.82 4.79
CA ASP A 21 -2.32 4.13 5.77
C ASP A 21 -3.69 3.91 5.16
N LEU A 22 -4.00 2.66 4.86
CA LEU A 22 -5.30 2.31 4.28
C LEU A 22 -6.25 1.90 5.39
N CYS A 23 -7.53 2.24 5.24
CA CYS A 23 -8.52 1.94 6.25
C CYS A 23 -9.83 1.55 5.57
N GLY A 24 -10.42 0.44 6.03
CA GLY A 24 -11.71 0.00 5.54
C GLY A 24 -11.61 -1.15 4.56
N PHE A 25 -12.62 -1.28 3.69
CA PHE A 25 -12.70 -2.35 2.72
C PHE A 25 -12.24 -1.84 1.35
N ILE A 26 -11.25 -2.49 0.77
CA ILE A 26 -10.66 -2.04 -0.49
C ILE A 26 -11.46 -2.60 -1.65
N ASN A 27 -12.15 -1.71 -2.37
CA ASN A 27 -12.98 -2.08 -3.52
C ASN A 27 -12.80 -1.03 -4.61
N SER A 28 -13.70 -1.04 -5.60
CA SER A 28 -13.60 -0.12 -6.73
C SER A 28 -13.62 1.36 -6.33
N ASN A 29 -14.16 1.68 -5.15
CA ASN A 29 -14.17 3.06 -4.67
C ASN A 29 -12.78 3.58 -4.36
N PHE A 30 -11.82 2.68 -4.16
CA PHE A 30 -10.44 3.07 -3.96
C PHE A 30 -9.76 3.55 -5.25
N ALA A 31 -10.34 3.23 -6.42
CA ALA A 31 -9.70 3.57 -7.69
C ALA A 31 -9.34 5.05 -7.77
N ARG A 32 -10.31 5.91 -7.48
CA ARG A 32 -10.10 7.36 -7.55
C ARG A 32 -9.07 7.80 -6.51
N SER A 33 -9.14 7.23 -5.32
CA SER A 33 -8.20 7.58 -4.25
C SER A 33 -6.78 7.19 -4.63
N PHE A 34 -6.60 6.01 -5.21
CA PHE A 34 -5.29 5.58 -5.66
C PHE A 34 -4.77 6.48 -6.79
N GLU A 35 -5.64 6.88 -7.71
CA GLU A 35 -5.23 7.78 -8.78
C GLU A 35 -4.75 9.13 -8.24
N THR A 36 -5.47 9.67 -7.27
CA THR A 36 -5.09 10.93 -6.65
C THR A 36 -3.75 10.81 -5.94
N ILE A 37 -3.55 9.72 -5.20
CA ILE A 37 -2.29 9.47 -4.51
C ILE A 37 -1.15 9.32 -5.51
N THR A 38 -1.38 8.55 -6.58
CA THR A 38 -0.34 8.33 -7.59
C THR A 38 0.08 9.66 -8.21
N SER A 39 -0.88 10.53 -8.54
CA SER A 39 -0.58 11.84 -9.10
C SER A 39 0.24 12.68 -8.12
N GLY A 40 -0.10 12.63 -6.84
CA GLY A 40 0.66 13.35 -5.81
C GLY A 40 2.06 12.82 -5.67
N LEU A 41 2.25 11.51 -5.79
CA LEU A 41 3.55 10.88 -5.63
C LEU A 41 4.52 11.25 -6.75
N HIS A 42 4.02 11.63 -7.93
CA HIS A 42 4.89 12.08 -9.00
C HIS A 42 5.73 13.29 -8.59
N ASN A 43 5.21 14.09 -7.67
CA ASN A 43 5.87 15.31 -7.23
C ASN A 43 6.72 15.12 -5.97
N LEU A 44 6.74 13.91 -5.43
CA LEU A 44 7.50 13.63 -4.22
C LEU A 44 8.78 12.88 -4.54
N VAL A 45 9.84 13.24 -3.82
CA VAL A 45 11.14 12.58 -3.96
C VAL A 45 11.22 11.47 -2.90
N ALA A 46 10.49 10.40 -3.11
CA ALA A 46 10.50 9.28 -2.18
C ALA A 46 10.92 8.03 -2.93
N SER A 47 11.95 7.36 -2.44
CA SER A 47 12.46 6.14 -3.08
C SER A 47 11.70 4.91 -2.61
N CYS A 48 10.96 4.99 -1.52
CA CYS A 48 10.25 3.86 -0.94
C CYS A 48 8.82 4.24 -0.57
N VAL A 49 7.86 3.41 -0.98
CA VAL A 49 6.46 3.58 -0.62
C VAL A 49 6.07 2.39 0.23
N VAL A 50 5.54 2.65 1.42
CA VAL A 50 5.13 1.63 2.37
C VAL A 50 3.61 1.70 2.50
N ILE A 51 2.95 0.55 2.42
CA ILE A 51 1.50 0.49 2.54
C ILE A 51 1.14 -0.22 3.84
N ASN A 52 0.37 0.47 4.67
CA ASN A 52 -0.07 -0.05 5.96
C ASN A 52 -1.47 -0.64 5.81
N PHE A 53 -1.59 -1.96 5.97
CA PHE A 53 -2.84 -2.68 5.85
C PHE A 53 -3.48 -2.99 7.20
N SER A 54 -2.93 -2.47 8.30
CA SER A 54 -3.41 -2.82 9.65
C SER A 54 -4.90 -2.56 9.85
N ALA A 55 -5.43 -1.53 9.22
CA ALA A 55 -6.83 -1.14 9.37
C ALA A 55 -7.69 -1.59 8.18
N VAL A 56 -7.15 -2.39 7.29
CA VAL A 56 -7.89 -2.90 6.14
C VAL A 56 -8.72 -4.09 6.59
N LYS A 57 -10.03 -4.05 6.30
CA LYS A 57 -10.96 -5.09 6.70
C LYS A 57 -11.11 -6.20 5.67
N GLY A 58 -10.79 -5.90 4.43
CA GLY A 58 -10.87 -6.88 3.37
C GLY A 58 -10.69 -6.21 2.02
N MET A 59 -10.73 -7.03 0.97
CA MET A 59 -10.47 -6.54 -0.39
C MET A 59 -11.22 -7.44 -1.37
N ASP A 60 -11.94 -6.83 -2.32
CA ASP A 60 -12.57 -7.61 -3.39
C ASP A 60 -11.70 -7.58 -4.64
N GLY A 61 -12.18 -8.22 -5.72
CA GLY A 61 -11.42 -8.31 -6.95
C GLY A 61 -11.11 -6.96 -7.58
N SER A 62 -12.05 -6.03 -7.49
CA SER A 62 -11.85 -4.68 -8.03
C SER A 62 -10.77 -3.94 -7.25
N GLY A 63 -10.80 -4.07 -5.91
CA GLY A 63 -9.78 -3.45 -5.06
C GLY A 63 -8.41 -4.05 -5.30
N LEU A 64 -8.36 -5.37 -5.44
CA LEU A 64 -7.11 -6.06 -5.74
C LEU A 64 -6.51 -5.56 -7.05
N LYS A 65 -7.35 -5.41 -8.07
CA LYS A 65 -6.89 -4.91 -9.36
C LYS A 65 -6.30 -3.51 -9.22
N GLN A 66 -6.96 -2.64 -8.47
CA GLN A 66 -6.46 -1.29 -8.28
C GLN A 66 -5.12 -1.29 -7.54
N LEU A 67 -4.98 -2.16 -6.56
CA LEU A 67 -3.73 -2.28 -5.83
C LEU A 67 -2.61 -2.74 -6.77
N MET A 68 -2.89 -3.72 -7.63
CA MET A 68 -1.91 -4.22 -8.58
C MET A 68 -1.47 -3.13 -9.56
N VAL A 69 -2.42 -2.34 -10.05
CA VAL A 69 -2.10 -1.22 -10.94
C VAL A 69 -1.21 -0.21 -10.22
N PHE A 70 -1.54 0.11 -8.98
CA PHE A 70 -0.75 1.04 -8.20
C PHE A 70 0.69 0.51 -8.01
N CYS A 71 0.84 -0.74 -7.65
CA CYS A 71 2.16 -1.35 -7.45
C CYS A 71 2.98 -1.31 -8.74
N THR A 72 2.35 -1.62 -9.87
CA THR A 72 3.03 -1.58 -11.16
C THR A 72 3.50 -0.17 -11.49
N MET A 73 2.67 0.82 -11.23
CA MET A 73 3.04 2.22 -11.47
C MET A 73 4.23 2.65 -10.62
N MET A 74 4.23 2.25 -9.34
CA MET A 74 5.33 2.60 -8.47
C MET A 74 6.63 1.96 -8.92
N ARG A 75 6.57 0.73 -9.40
CA ARG A 75 7.77 0.06 -9.92
C ARG A 75 8.29 0.75 -11.17
N LYS A 76 7.40 1.21 -12.03
CA LYS A 76 7.80 1.97 -13.21
C LYS A 76 8.50 3.28 -12.86
N MET A 77 8.16 3.82 -11.69
CA MET A 77 8.80 5.03 -11.18
C MET A 77 10.07 4.72 -10.38
N ASN A 78 10.51 3.47 -10.40
CA ASN A 78 11.70 3.00 -9.70
C ASN A 78 11.61 3.21 -8.18
N ARG A 79 10.41 3.08 -7.63
CA ARG A 79 10.19 3.18 -6.20
C ARG A 79 10.07 1.80 -5.61
N LYS A 80 10.67 1.60 -4.46
CA LYS A 80 10.54 0.35 -3.72
C LYS A 80 9.19 0.31 -3.04
N LEU A 81 8.62 -0.88 -2.96
CA LEU A 81 7.33 -1.07 -2.34
C LEU A 81 7.44 -2.06 -1.19
N ALA A 82 6.83 -1.72 -0.08
CA ALA A 82 6.74 -2.63 1.05
C ALA A 82 5.34 -2.51 1.66
N ALA A 83 4.90 -3.55 2.34
CA ALA A 83 3.60 -3.57 2.99
C ALA A 83 3.73 -4.25 4.34
N PHE A 84 2.93 -3.80 5.30
CA PHE A 84 2.89 -4.44 6.61
C PHE A 84 1.46 -4.42 7.14
N GLY A 85 1.24 -5.18 8.21
CA GLY A 85 -0.07 -5.22 8.84
C GLY A 85 -1.07 -6.14 8.16
N LEU A 86 -0.59 -7.07 7.33
CA LEU A 86 -1.46 -8.00 6.64
C LEU A 86 -1.97 -9.07 7.59
N ASN A 87 -3.29 -9.30 7.57
CA ASN A 87 -3.85 -10.42 8.29
C ASN A 87 -3.67 -11.70 7.46
N ALA A 88 -4.06 -12.84 8.02
CA ALA A 88 -3.86 -14.13 7.37
C ALA A 88 -4.57 -14.20 6.01
N GLU A 89 -5.77 -13.65 5.93
CA GLU A 89 -6.55 -13.66 4.70
C GLU A 89 -5.86 -12.85 3.60
N LEU A 90 -5.38 -11.67 3.94
CA LEU A 90 -4.68 -10.82 2.97
C LEU A 90 -3.36 -11.44 2.55
N ARG A 91 -2.65 -12.09 3.45
CA ARG A 91 -1.41 -12.79 3.09
C ARG A 91 -1.68 -13.89 2.08
N GLN A 92 -2.77 -14.62 2.25
CA GLN A 92 -3.16 -15.65 1.31
C GLN A 92 -3.43 -15.07 -0.07
N VAL A 93 -4.18 -13.96 -0.11
CA VAL A 93 -4.48 -13.29 -1.38
C VAL A 93 -3.21 -12.83 -2.06
N PHE A 94 -2.30 -12.24 -1.30
CA PHE A 94 -1.03 -11.76 -1.84
C PHE A 94 -0.22 -12.90 -2.44
N THR A 95 -0.18 -14.04 -1.76
CA THR A 95 0.55 -15.20 -2.26
C THR A 95 -0.09 -15.77 -3.52
N LEU A 96 -1.42 -15.93 -3.51
CA LEU A 96 -2.14 -16.50 -4.64
C LEU A 96 -2.06 -15.63 -5.89
N MET A 97 -2.04 -14.32 -5.72
CA MET A 97 -2.00 -13.39 -6.84
C MET A 97 -0.60 -12.93 -7.17
N HIS A 98 0.40 -13.51 -6.50
CA HIS A 98 1.82 -13.17 -6.72
C HIS A 98 2.15 -11.71 -6.47
N LEU A 99 1.39 -11.06 -5.59
CA LEU A 99 1.66 -9.68 -5.22
C LEU A 99 2.97 -9.55 -4.45
N ASP A 100 3.39 -10.63 -3.80
CA ASP A 100 4.66 -10.64 -3.09
C ASP A 100 5.86 -10.50 -4.02
N ASN A 101 5.65 -10.65 -5.33
CA ASN A 101 6.67 -10.36 -6.33
C ASN A 101 6.72 -8.87 -6.68
N LEU A 102 5.65 -8.13 -6.36
CA LEU A 102 5.57 -6.71 -6.67
C LEU A 102 5.96 -5.84 -5.49
N LEU A 103 5.77 -6.34 -4.28
CA LEU A 103 6.11 -5.60 -3.08
C LEU A 103 6.57 -6.56 -2.00
N GLN A 104 7.35 -6.04 -1.08
CA GLN A 104 7.88 -6.83 0.02
C GLN A 104 6.91 -6.77 1.20
N THR A 105 6.54 -7.93 1.75
CA THR A 105 5.70 -7.98 2.93
C THR A 105 6.56 -7.98 4.18
N CYS A 106 6.18 -7.17 5.16
CA CYS A 106 6.93 -7.01 6.38
C CYS A 106 6.02 -7.19 7.58
N GLU A 107 6.60 -7.40 8.75
CA GLU A 107 5.81 -7.62 9.94
C GLU A 107 5.38 -6.35 10.63
N ASN A 108 6.16 -5.29 10.49
CA ASN A 108 5.84 -4.02 11.13
C ASN A 108 6.44 -2.87 10.32
N GLU A 109 6.12 -1.67 10.77
CA GLU A 109 6.55 -0.45 10.07
C GLU A 109 8.07 -0.30 10.06
N TYR A 110 8.74 -0.65 11.15
CA TYR A 110 10.19 -0.55 11.23
C TYR A 110 10.86 -1.41 10.16
N GLN A 111 10.38 -2.64 10.03
CA GLN A 111 10.93 -3.55 9.04
C GLN A 111 10.69 -3.03 7.63
N ALA A 112 9.49 -2.48 7.40
CA ALA A 112 9.12 -1.96 6.08
C ALA A 112 10.00 -0.75 5.70
N LEU A 113 10.40 0.03 6.66
CA LEU A 113 11.26 1.20 6.43
C LEU A 113 12.74 0.85 6.37
N GLY A 114 13.08 -0.41 6.63
CA GLY A 114 14.48 -0.82 6.64
C GLY A 114 15.24 -0.37 7.86
N LEU A 115 14.54 0.01 8.92
CA LEU A 115 15.15 0.47 10.16
C LEU A 115 15.50 -0.66 11.11
N GLU A 116 14.94 -1.84 10.84
CA GLU A 116 15.18 -3.04 11.63
C GLU A 116 16.20 -3.90 10.92
N GLU A 117 17.14 -4.43 11.68
CA GLU A 117 18.18 -5.28 11.08
C GLU A 117 17.93 -6.75 11.23
#